data_48fed0da017b62add1083facaa2062f5
#
_entry.id   48fed0da017b62add1083facaa2062f5
#
_cell.length_a   1.000
_cell.length_b   1.000
_cell.length_c   1.000
_cell.angle_alpha   90.00
_cell.angle_beta   90.00
_cell.angle_gamma   90.00
#
_symmetry.space_group_name_H-M   'P 1'
#
loop_
_entity.id
_entity.type
_entity.pdbx_description
1 polymer ?
#
loop_
_entity_poly.entity_id
_entity_poly.type
_entity_poly.pdbx_seq_one_letter_code
_entity_poly.pdbx_strand_id
1 'polypeptide(L)'
;DKKYTEAEIEYRKALEANPSSEIATYNLGAALYKQQKWNDSRNEYRKIVQASSDSLRAAHAWHNLGNISFQEKNYAQSIEEYKNALRRNPKDDETRYNLRLAQLLLKKQQQEQQNQDKNDDKDQQDKNKDQQKDQKQDQQEQNNNQNNQDKNKDQQEQNKPQQQQPQQSQMSKENAQQILDAIQQDERDTQEKVQKALMQQQKRKKTDKEW
;
A
#
# COMPACT_ATOMS: atom_id res chain seq x y z
N ASP A 1 -7.91 -25.87 -1.36
CA ASP A 1 -6.61 -25.95 -0.66
C ASP A 1 -5.90 -27.26 -0.90
N LYS A 2 -6.58 -28.45 -0.80
CA LYS A 2 -5.96 -29.77 -0.99
C LYS A 2 -5.19 -29.90 -2.32
N LYS A 3 -5.73 -29.42 -3.42
CA LYS A 3 -5.08 -29.46 -4.74
C LYS A 3 -3.74 -28.71 -4.80
N TYR A 4 -3.63 -27.58 -4.11
CA TYR A 4 -2.37 -26.82 -4.09
C TYR A 4 -1.31 -27.46 -3.20
N THR A 5 -1.72 -28.16 -2.14
CA THR A 5 -0.81 -28.96 -1.32
C THR A 5 -0.27 -30.18 -2.09
N GLU A 6 -1.13 -30.86 -2.82
CA GLU A 6 -0.73 -31.96 -3.71
C GLU A 6 0.25 -31.45 -4.80
N ALA A 7 -0.07 -30.32 -5.43
CA ALA A 7 0.81 -29.69 -6.42
C ALA A 7 2.18 -29.30 -5.83
N GLU A 8 2.22 -28.75 -4.63
CA GLU A 8 3.48 -28.46 -3.91
C GLU A 8 4.34 -29.71 -3.77
N ILE A 9 3.75 -30.84 -3.34
CA ILE A 9 4.46 -32.10 -3.17
C ILE A 9 5.07 -32.58 -4.47
N GLU A 10 4.28 -32.55 -5.56
CA GLU A 10 4.75 -33.01 -6.87
C GLU A 10 5.85 -32.11 -7.45
N TYR A 11 5.75 -30.78 -7.30
CA TYR A 11 6.82 -29.87 -7.74
C TYR A 11 8.09 -30.01 -6.89
N ARG A 12 8.00 -30.30 -5.60
CA ARG A 12 9.18 -30.61 -4.76
C ARG A 12 9.86 -31.89 -5.22
N LYS A 13 9.12 -32.96 -5.50
CA LYS A 13 9.68 -34.20 -6.10
C LYS A 13 10.33 -33.93 -7.45
N ALA A 14 9.72 -33.11 -8.29
CA ALA A 14 10.31 -32.74 -9.57
C ALA A 14 11.65 -31.99 -9.41
N LEU A 15 11.77 -31.15 -8.37
CA LEU A 15 13.00 -30.44 -8.03
C LEU A 15 14.05 -31.34 -7.37
N GLU A 16 13.67 -32.41 -6.67
CA GLU A 16 14.60 -33.44 -6.20
C GLU A 16 15.23 -34.18 -7.38
N ALA A 17 14.44 -34.48 -8.42
CA ALA A 17 14.92 -35.14 -9.62
C ALA A 17 15.72 -34.19 -10.56
N ASN A 18 15.33 -32.91 -10.63
CA ASN A 18 16.01 -31.88 -11.41
C ASN A 18 16.00 -30.53 -10.67
N PRO A 19 17.02 -30.25 -9.82
CA PRO A 19 17.11 -29.04 -9.02
C PRO A 19 17.18 -27.74 -9.83
N SER A 20 17.57 -27.80 -11.11
CA SER A 20 17.66 -26.64 -12.00
C SER A 20 16.40 -26.36 -12.82
N SER A 21 15.32 -27.11 -12.60
CA SER A 21 14.06 -26.95 -13.34
C SER A 21 13.38 -25.62 -12.99
N GLU A 22 13.56 -24.61 -13.82
CA GLU A 22 12.88 -23.32 -13.66
C GLU A 22 11.35 -23.45 -13.74
N ILE A 23 10.83 -24.39 -14.53
CA ILE A 23 9.39 -24.65 -14.65
C ILE A 23 8.85 -25.18 -13.33
N ALA A 24 9.52 -26.16 -12.72
CA ALA A 24 9.09 -26.70 -11.43
C ALA A 24 9.19 -25.65 -10.31
N THR A 25 10.29 -24.86 -10.29
CA THR A 25 10.48 -23.75 -9.33
C THR A 25 9.37 -22.70 -9.45
N TYR A 26 9.05 -22.29 -10.68
CA TYR A 26 7.98 -21.31 -10.92
C TYR A 26 6.61 -21.83 -10.45
N ASN A 27 6.26 -23.06 -10.81
CA ASN A 27 5.00 -23.68 -10.45
C ASN A 27 4.90 -23.99 -8.95
N LEU A 28 6.01 -24.33 -8.30
CA LEU A 28 6.07 -24.44 -6.84
C LEU A 28 5.75 -23.08 -6.19
N GLY A 29 6.36 -22.01 -6.68
CA GLY A 29 6.05 -20.65 -6.24
C GLY A 29 4.56 -20.32 -6.36
N ALA A 30 3.92 -20.70 -7.47
CA ALA A 30 2.49 -20.49 -7.69
C ALA A 30 1.61 -21.34 -6.75
N ALA A 31 1.96 -22.59 -6.50
CA ALA A 31 1.25 -23.46 -5.57
C ALA A 31 1.35 -22.93 -4.12
N LEU A 32 2.51 -22.44 -3.73
CA LEU A 32 2.75 -21.82 -2.42
C LEU A 32 1.97 -20.50 -2.26
N TYR A 33 1.93 -19.67 -3.33
CA TYR A 33 1.12 -18.44 -3.37
C TYR A 33 -0.36 -18.73 -3.10
N LYS A 34 -0.93 -19.74 -3.76
CA LYS A 34 -2.32 -20.15 -3.57
C LYS A 34 -2.63 -20.68 -2.16
N GLN A 35 -1.61 -21.15 -1.45
CA GLN A 35 -1.68 -21.57 -0.04
C GLN A 35 -1.40 -20.42 0.93
N GLN A 36 -1.19 -19.20 0.44
CA GLN A 36 -0.81 -18.02 1.23
C GLN A 36 0.53 -18.19 1.99
N LYS A 37 1.38 -19.11 1.54
CA LYS A 37 2.74 -19.28 2.05
C LYS A 37 3.67 -18.25 1.39
N TRP A 38 3.46 -16.96 1.77
CA TRP A 38 4.05 -15.82 1.06
C TRP A 38 5.57 -15.86 1.03
N ASN A 39 6.22 -16.15 2.14
CA ASN A 39 7.69 -16.19 2.23
C ASN A 39 8.29 -17.30 1.36
N ASP A 40 7.71 -18.49 1.39
CA ASP A 40 8.20 -19.62 0.61
C ASP A 40 7.99 -19.37 -0.90
N SER A 41 6.82 -18.87 -1.27
CA SER A 41 6.52 -18.47 -2.64
C SER A 41 7.49 -17.40 -3.16
N ARG A 42 7.78 -16.39 -2.36
CA ARG A 42 8.75 -15.33 -2.65
C ARG A 42 10.14 -15.89 -2.90
N ASN A 43 10.57 -16.85 -2.09
CA ASN A 43 11.87 -17.50 -2.25
C ASN A 43 11.99 -18.22 -3.59
N GLU A 44 10.94 -18.95 -4.00
CA GLU A 44 10.95 -19.66 -5.27
C GLU A 44 10.99 -18.68 -6.47
N TYR A 45 10.18 -17.62 -6.46
CA TYR A 45 10.23 -16.62 -7.52
C TYR A 45 11.55 -15.84 -7.57
N ARG A 46 12.20 -15.60 -6.42
CA ARG A 46 13.54 -14.98 -6.38
C ARG A 46 14.59 -15.83 -7.08
N LYS A 47 14.54 -17.14 -6.95
CA LYS A 47 15.44 -18.04 -7.70
C LYS A 47 15.30 -17.81 -9.21
N ILE A 48 14.07 -17.69 -9.71
CA ILE A 48 13.79 -17.45 -11.13
C ILE A 48 14.35 -16.10 -11.59
N VAL A 49 14.10 -15.02 -10.88
CA VAL A 49 14.56 -13.67 -11.30
C VAL A 49 16.07 -13.51 -11.25
N GLN A 50 16.75 -14.35 -10.46
CA GLN A 50 18.22 -14.35 -10.32
C GLN A 50 18.91 -15.23 -11.34
N ALA A 51 18.33 -16.36 -11.71
CA ALA A 51 18.99 -17.40 -12.52
C ALA A 51 18.47 -17.49 -13.95
N SER A 52 17.22 -17.09 -14.22
CA SER A 52 16.63 -17.31 -15.55
C SER A 52 17.20 -16.38 -16.62
N SER A 53 17.65 -16.97 -17.71
CA SER A 53 18.00 -16.27 -18.95
C SER A 53 16.77 -15.91 -19.79
N ASP A 54 15.62 -16.53 -19.53
CA ASP A 54 14.34 -16.24 -20.17
C ASP A 54 13.73 -14.97 -19.60
N SER A 55 13.79 -13.88 -20.38
CA SER A 55 13.29 -12.55 -19.98
C SER A 55 11.80 -12.58 -19.66
N LEU A 56 11.00 -13.37 -20.39
CA LEU A 56 9.55 -13.46 -20.17
C LEU A 56 9.22 -14.21 -18.87
N ARG A 57 9.92 -15.33 -18.61
CA ARG A 57 9.75 -16.06 -17.35
C ARG A 57 10.17 -15.22 -16.15
N ALA A 58 11.28 -14.51 -16.27
CA ALA A 58 11.71 -13.56 -15.24
C ALA A 58 10.69 -12.42 -15.06
N ALA A 59 10.04 -11.93 -16.12
CA ALA A 59 8.97 -10.94 -16.04
C ALA A 59 7.78 -11.46 -15.23
N HIS A 60 7.32 -12.68 -15.54
CA HIS A 60 6.21 -13.32 -14.80
C HIS A 60 6.56 -13.56 -13.31
N ALA A 61 7.81 -13.95 -13.03
CA ALA A 61 8.25 -14.11 -11.64
C ALA A 61 8.28 -12.77 -10.88
N TRP A 62 8.74 -11.67 -11.52
CA TRP A 62 8.66 -10.33 -10.96
C TRP A 62 7.22 -9.86 -10.74
N HIS A 63 6.31 -10.14 -11.67
CA HIS A 63 4.87 -9.88 -11.49
C HIS A 63 4.33 -10.60 -10.25
N ASN A 64 4.65 -11.87 -10.08
CA ASN A 64 4.18 -12.64 -8.93
C ASN A 64 4.81 -12.18 -7.60
N LEU A 65 6.07 -11.75 -7.59
CA LEU A 65 6.67 -11.07 -6.45
C LEU A 65 5.87 -9.80 -6.09
N GLY A 66 5.52 -9.00 -7.09
CA GLY A 66 4.66 -7.83 -6.93
C GLY A 66 3.31 -8.16 -6.32
N ASN A 67 2.68 -9.26 -6.76
CA ASN A 67 1.42 -9.74 -6.20
C ASN A 67 1.56 -10.15 -4.73
N ILE A 68 2.66 -10.80 -4.33
CA ILE A 68 2.94 -11.16 -2.94
C ILE A 68 3.05 -9.89 -2.09
N SER A 69 3.90 -8.94 -2.49
CA SER A 69 4.10 -7.67 -1.78
C SER A 69 2.79 -6.87 -1.69
N PHE A 70 1.95 -6.96 -2.71
CA PHE A 70 0.63 -6.34 -2.73
C PHE A 70 -0.31 -6.96 -1.67
N GLN A 71 -0.35 -8.29 -1.55
CA GLN A 71 -1.14 -9.00 -0.53
C GLN A 71 -0.67 -8.65 0.89
N GLU A 72 0.63 -8.47 1.07
CA GLU A 72 1.23 -8.03 2.34
C GLU A 72 1.04 -6.53 2.61
N LYS A 73 0.33 -5.80 1.73
CA LYS A 73 0.13 -4.34 1.78
C LYS A 73 1.44 -3.53 1.75
N ASN A 74 2.53 -4.16 1.32
CA ASN A 74 3.79 -3.48 1.05
C ASN A 74 3.77 -2.89 -0.37
N TYR A 75 2.95 -1.86 -0.55
CA TYR A 75 2.70 -1.28 -1.87
C TYR A 75 3.94 -0.66 -2.48
N ALA A 76 4.85 -0.11 -1.68
CA ALA A 76 6.09 0.45 -2.17
C ALA A 76 6.98 -0.62 -2.85
N GLN A 77 7.15 -1.77 -2.21
CA GLN A 77 7.89 -2.90 -2.78
C GLN A 77 7.17 -3.50 -3.99
N SER A 78 5.85 -3.67 -3.92
CA SER A 78 5.02 -4.15 -5.02
C SER A 78 5.20 -3.31 -6.29
N ILE A 79 5.24 -1.99 -6.17
CA ILE A 79 5.48 -1.05 -7.27
C ILE A 79 6.83 -1.33 -7.95
N GLU A 80 7.91 -1.49 -7.18
CA GLU A 80 9.24 -1.77 -7.75
C GLU A 80 9.29 -3.15 -8.43
N GLU A 81 8.64 -4.15 -7.87
CA GLU A 81 8.58 -5.48 -8.44
C GLU A 81 7.78 -5.50 -9.76
N TYR A 82 6.62 -4.82 -9.84
CA TYR A 82 5.86 -4.65 -11.08
C TYR A 82 6.64 -3.84 -12.14
N LYS A 83 7.37 -2.81 -11.76
CA LYS A 83 8.25 -2.09 -12.68
C LYS A 83 9.34 -3.00 -13.26
N ASN A 84 9.91 -3.88 -12.44
CA ASN A 84 10.89 -4.87 -12.90
C ASN A 84 10.28 -5.89 -13.88
N ALA A 85 9.03 -6.30 -13.67
CA ALA A 85 8.28 -7.12 -14.61
C ALA A 85 8.09 -6.40 -15.94
N LEU A 86 7.62 -5.15 -15.92
CA LEU A 86 7.35 -4.34 -17.13
C LEU A 86 8.61 -3.94 -17.90
N ARG A 87 9.78 -3.82 -17.25
CA ARG A 87 11.06 -3.63 -17.97
C ARG A 87 11.40 -4.82 -18.85
N ARG A 88 10.95 -6.02 -18.49
CA ARG A 88 11.18 -7.26 -19.21
C ARG A 88 10.07 -7.63 -20.19
N ASN A 89 8.83 -7.32 -19.83
CA ASN A 89 7.64 -7.48 -20.66
C ASN A 89 6.79 -6.20 -20.66
N PRO A 90 7.13 -5.21 -21.51
CA PRO A 90 6.40 -3.93 -21.56
C PRO A 90 4.95 -4.03 -22.04
N LYS A 91 4.54 -5.17 -22.60
CA LYS A 91 3.18 -5.38 -23.15
C LYS A 91 2.21 -6.02 -22.15
N ASP A 92 2.65 -6.26 -20.94
CA ASP A 92 1.83 -6.89 -19.89
C ASP A 92 0.84 -5.88 -19.28
N ASP A 93 -0.39 -5.93 -19.79
CA ASP A 93 -1.48 -5.05 -19.34
C ASP A 93 -1.92 -5.33 -17.90
N GLU A 94 -1.89 -6.62 -17.48
CA GLU A 94 -2.23 -7.01 -16.12
C GLU A 94 -1.23 -6.42 -15.11
N THR A 95 0.07 -6.53 -15.41
CA THR A 95 1.10 -5.93 -14.57
C THR A 95 0.99 -4.41 -14.53
N ARG A 96 0.66 -3.75 -15.66
CA ARG A 96 0.41 -2.29 -15.67
C ARG A 96 -0.76 -1.89 -14.79
N TYR A 97 -1.85 -2.64 -14.87
CA TYR A 97 -3.02 -2.43 -14.02
C TYR A 97 -2.66 -2.57 -12.53
N ASN A 98 -2.00 -3.67 -12.15
CA ASN A 98 -1.60 -3.93 -10.77
C ASN A 98 -0.62 -2.88 -10.24
N LEU A 99 0.31 -2.41 -11.08
CA LEU A 99 1.22 -1.32 -10.74
C LEU A 99 0.46 -0.03 -10.36
N ARG A 100 -0.53 0.36 -11.17
CA ARG A 100 -1.33 1.55 -10.91
C ARG A 100 -2.15 1.42 -9.64
N LEU A 101 -2.76 0.26 -9.43
CA LEU A 101 -3.51 -0.02 -8.22
C LEU A 101 -2.62 0.07 -6.98
N ALA A 102 -1.39 -0.49 -7.03
CA ALA A 102 -0.43 -0.39 -5.94
C ALA A 102 -0.02 1.07 -5.67
N GLN A 103 0.21 1.88 -6.70
CA GLN A 103 0.52 3.31 -6.56
C GLN A 103 -0.60 4.09 -5.88
N LEU A 104 -1.86 3.82 -6.26
CA LEU A 104 -3.01 4.46 -5.65
C LEU A 104 -3.16 4.09 -4.16
N LEU A 105 -3.01 2.79 -3.83
CA LEU A 105 -3.12 2.32 -2.46
C LEU A 105 -1.98 2.84 -1.58
N LEU A 106 -0.77 2.98 -2.14
CA LEU A 106 0.34 3.63 -1.44
C LEU A 106 0.03 5.09 -1.11
N LYS A 107 -0.49 5.85 -2.08
CA LYS A 107 -0.90 7.24 -1.88
C LYS A 107 -1.98 7.36 -0.80
N LYS A 108 -2.98 6.48 -0.84
CA LYS A 108 -4.03 6.43 0.18
C LYS A 108 -3.46 6.12 1.57
N GLN A 109 -2.60 5.13 1.68
CA GLN A 109 -1.92 4.77 2.93
C GLN A 109 -1.13 5.95 3.51
N GLN A 110 -0.40 6.68 2.68
CA GLN A 110 0.37 7.87 3.09
C GLN A 110 -0.56 9.01 3.57
N GLN A 111 -1.68 9.22 2.89
CA GLN A 111 -2.66 10.23 3.30
C GLN A 111 -3.33 9.88 4.64
N GLU A 112 -3.66 8.61 4.85
CA GLU A 112 -4.22 8.12 6.11
C GLU A 112 -3.24 8.31 7.26
N GLN A 113 -1.95 8.01 7.08
CA GLN A 113 -0.90 8.27 8.07
C GLN A 113 -0.77 9.76 8.41
N GLN A 114 -0.69 10.63 7.39
CA GLN A 114 -0.61 12.08 7.62
C GLN A 114 -1.82 12.66 8.37
N ASN A 115 -3.00 12.07 8.17
CA ASN A 115 -4.20 12.50 8.88
C ASN A 115 -4.22 12.02 10.33
N GLN A 116 -3.67 10.84 10.61
CA GLN A 116 -3.49 10.33 11.98
C GLN A 116 -2.50 11.20 12.75
N ASP A 117 -1.31 11.47 12.17
CA ASP A 117 -0.29 12.31 12.79
C ASP A 117 -0.84 13.71 13.16
N LYS A 118 -1.64 14.32 12.26
CA LYS A 118 -2.28 15.62 12.53
C LYS A 118 -3.33 15.59 13.66
N ASN A 119 -4.02 14.48 13.82
CA ASN A 119 -4.99 14.33 14.90
C ASN A 119 -4.29 14.09 16.24
N ASP A 120 -3.23 13.27 16.25
CA ASP A 120 -2.43 13.02 17.46
C ASP A 120 -1.75 14.29 17.94
N ASP A 121 -1.26 15.16 17.03
CA ASP A 121 -0.69 16.46 17.37
C ASP A 121 -1.74 17.42 17.99
N LYS A 122 -2.98 17.40 17.47
CA LYS A 122 -4.07 18.21 18.05
C LYS A 122 -4.45 17.75 19.45
N ASP A 123 -4.59 16.44 19.64
CA ASP A 123 -4.93 15.86 20.94
C ASP A 123 -3.83 16.12 21.98
N GLN A 124 -2.56 16.16 21.58
CA GLN A 124 -1.46 16.55 22.45
C GLN A 124 -1.46 18.05 22.79
N GLN A 125 -1.81 18.91 21.83
CA GLN A 125 -1.92 20.34 22.06
C GLN A 125 -3.10 20.69 22.98
N ASP A 126 -4.23 20.00 22.83
CA ASP A 126 -5.39 20.23 23.69
C ASP A 126 -5.15 19.73 25.11
N LYS A 127 -4.52 18.56 25.30
CA LYS A 127 -4.08 18.08 26.62
C LYS A 127 -3.09 19.03 27.31
N ASN A 128 -2.16 19.62 26.56
CA ASN A 128 -1.23 20.60 27.11
C ASN A 128 -1.91 21.93 27.50
N LYS A 129 -2.96 22.35 26.76
CA LYS A 129 -3.75 23.54 27.11
C LYS A 129 -4.58 23.31 28.35
N ASP A 130 -5.15 22.11 28.52
CA ASP A 130 -5.94 21.80 29.73
C ASP A 130 -5.05 21.70 30.97
N GLN A 131 -3.86 21.06 30.86
CA GLN A 131 -2.88 21.06 31.97
C GLN A 131 -2.39 22.48 32.35
N GLN A 132 -2.25 23.39 31.38
CA GLN A 132 -1.92 24.79 31.68
C GLN A 132 -3.08 25.59 32.32
N LYS A 133 -4.33 25.22 32.01
CA LYS A 133 -5.50 25.80 32.66
C LYS A 133 -5.64 25.35 34.12
N ASP A 134 -5.45 24.03 34.34
CA ASP A 134 -5.50 23.46 35.68
C ASP A 134 -4.40 24.05 36.59
N GLN A 135 -3.17 24.20 36.09
CA GLN A 135 -2.10 24.86 36.85
C GLN A 135 -2.37 26.35 37.16
N LYS A 136 -3.07 27.06 36.25
CA LYS A 136 -3.45 28.45 36.52
C LYS A 136 -4.62 28.55 37.49
N GLN A 137 -5.50 27.55 37.52
CA GLN A 137 -6.65 27.50 38.44
C GLN A 137 -6.17 27.15 39.84
N ASP A 138 -5.24 26.20 40.00
CA ASP A 138 -4.59 25.86 41.26
C ASP A 138 -3.80 27.05 41.85
N GLN A 139 -3.16 27.87 41.02
CA GLN A 139 -2.49 29.10 41.47
C GLN A 139 -3.47 30.20 41.88
N GLN A 140 -4.67 30.27 41.30
CA GLN A 140 -5.73 31.20 41.71
C GLN A 140 -6.44 30.72 42.98
N GLU A 141 -6.63 29.42 43.15
CA GLU A 141 -7.23 28.86 44.38
C GLU A 141 -6.29 28.97 45.60
N GLN A 142 -4.98 28.80 45.42
CA GLN A 142 -4.00 29.04 46.48
C GLN A 142 -3.96 30.51 46.96
N ASN A 143 -4.26 31.45 46.07
CA ASN A 143 -4.35 32.87 46.42
C ASN A 143 -5.71 33.27 47.03
N ASN A 144 -6.74 32.46 46.81
CA ASN A 144 -8.10 32.72 47.35
C ASN A 144 -8.39 31.96 48.64
N ASN A 145 -7.55 30.97 49.03
CA ASN A 145 -7.80 30.12 50.23
C ASN A 145 -7.26 30.72 51.51
N GLN A 146 -6.89 32.02 51.53
CA GLN A 146 -6.75 32.81 52.76
C GLN A 146 -8.05 33.48 53.22
N ASN A 147 -9.16 33.31 52.50
CA ASN A 147 -10.44 33.85 52.93
C ASN A 147 -11.62 32.96 52.52
N ASN A 148 -12.06 32.13 53.43
CA ASN A 148 -13.32 31.40 53.55
C ASN A 148 -13.20 29.88 53.58
N GLN A 149 -13.20 29.36 54.81
CA GLN A 149 -13.83 28.07 55.12
C GLN A 149 -15.34 28.23 54.98
N ASP A 150 -15.95 27.38 54.20
CA ASP A 150 -17.16 26.59 54.43
C ASP A 150 -17.95 26.26 53.16
N LYS A 151 -18.31 24.98 53.13
CA LYS A 151 -19.47 24.32 52.52
C LYS A 151 -19.35 23.62 51.14
N ASN A 152 -19.40 22.32 51.34
CA ASN A 152 -20.25 21.26 50.73
C ASN A 152 -19.85 20.62 49.39
N LYS A 153 -19.61 19.39 49.59
CA LYS A 153 -19.91 18.03 48.98
C LYS A 153 -20.90 17.99 47.81
N ASP A 154 -20.54 17.02 46.97
CA ASP A 154 -21.35 16.13 46.13
C ASP A 154 -21.52 16.53 44.64
N GLN A 155 -20.85 15.85 43.73
CA GLN A 155 -21.42 14.75 42.93
C GLN A 155 -20.39 14.18 41.94
N GLN A 156 -20.18 12.86 42.06
CA GLN A 156 -19.58 12.00 41.02
C GLN A 156 -20.63 11.69 39.95
N GLU A 157 -20.22 11.65 38.68
CA GLU A 157 -20.62 10.60 37.72
C GLU A 157 -19.79 10.71 36.43
N GLN A 158 -18.99 9.72 36.22
CA GLN A 158 -18.92 8.75 35.12
C GLN A 158 -19.14 9.27 33.70
N ASN A 159 -18.05 9.30 32.89
CA ASN A 159 -18.14 8.96 31.49
C ASN A 159 -16.87 8.25 31.03
N LYS A 160 -16.99 6.94 30.74
CA LYS A 160 -15.98 6.12 30.03
C LYS A 160 -16.15 6.30 28.52
N PRO A 161 -15.10 6.54 27.75
CA PRO A 161 -15.17 6.42 26.30
C PRO A 161 -15.07 4.95 25.89
N GLN A 162 -16.03 4.48 25.11
CA GLN A 162 -15.99 3.20 24.41
C GLN A 162 -14.90 3.21 23.35
N GLN A 163 -13.98 2.27 23.45
CA GLN A 163 -13.06 1.93 22.36
C GLN A 163 -13.84 1.23 21.24
N GLN A 164 -13.96 1.89 20.11
CA GLN A 164 -14.38 1.26 18.86
C GLN A 164 -13.15 0.60 18.19
N GLN A 165 -13.17 -0.72 18.07
CA GLN A 165 -12.23 -1.48 17.25
C GLN A 165 -12.42 -1.12 15.77
N PRO A 166 -11.34 -0.95 14.98
CA PRO A 166 -11.46 -0.73 13.55
C PRO A 166 -11.92 -2.02 12.87
N GLN A 167 -13.11 -2.02 12.30
CA GLN A 167 -13.58 -3.06 11.39
C GLN A 167 -12.68 -3.09 10.15
N GLN A 168 -12.05 -4.23 9.87
CA GLN A 168 -11.41 -4.51 8.59
C GLN A 168 -12.47 -4.50 7.50
N SER A 169 -12.63 -3.38 6.80
CA SER A 169 -13.46 -3.31 5.62
C SER A 169 -12.73 -3.98 4.46
N GLN A 170 -13.16 -5.17 4.10
CA GLN A 170 -12.87 -5.74 2.79
C GLN A 170 -13.41 -4.74 1.75
N MET A 171 -12.51 -4.30 0.85
CA MET A 171 -12.87 -3.38 -0.21
C MET A 171 -13.97 -4.01 -1.08
N SER A 172 -15.14 -3.38 -1.14
CA SER A 172 -16.25 -3.86 -1.98
C SER A 172 -15.86 -3.78 -3.46
N LYS A 173 -16.47 -4.63 -4.29
CA LYS A 173 -16.26 -4.58 -5.75
C LYS A 173 -16.60 -3.21 -6.33
N GLU A 174 -17.56 -2.50 -5.74
CA GLU A 174 -17.97 -1.15 -6.12
C GLU A 174 -16.89 -0.10 -5.84
N ASN A 175 -16.24 -0.18 -4.68
CA ASN A 175 -15.10 0.70 -4.38
C ASN A 175 -13.92 0.43 -5.32
N ALA A 176 -13.65 -0.83 -5.66
CA ALA A 176 -12.62 -1.18 -6.63
C ALA A 176 -12.94 -0.63 -8.03
N GLN A 177 -14.23 -0.66 -8.44
CA GLN A 177 -14.68 -0.12 -9.72
C GLN A 177 -14.59 1.41 -9.76
N GLN A 178 -15.01 2.12 -8.73
CA GLN A 178 -14.87 3.58 -8.63
C GLN A 178 -13.40 4.03 -8.69
N ILE A 179 -12.52 3.28 -8.06
CA ILE A 179 -11.07 3.51 -8.12
C ILE A 179 -10.55 3.29 -9.55
N LEU A 180 -11.05 2.25 -10.24
CA LEU A 180 -10.68 1.95 -11.62
C LEU A 180 -11.12 3.07 -12.57
N ASP A 181 -12.34 3.56 -12.43
CA ASP A 181 -12.91 4.64 -13.26
C ASP A 181 -12.12 5.95 -13.06
N ALA A 182 -11.75 6.27 -11.81
CA ALA A 182 -10.92 7.44 -11.50
C ALA A 182 -9.51 7.34 -12.13
N ILE A 183 -8.91 6.13 -12.13
CA ILE A 183 -7.61 5.88 -12.76
C ILE A 183 -7.71 6.04 -14.28
N GLN A 184 -8.76 5.52 -14.91
CA GLN A 184 -8.96 5.65 -16.35
C GLN A 184 -9.14 7.11 -16.77
N GLN A 185 -9.79 7.92 -15.94
CA GLN A 185 -9.96 9.35 -16.20
C GLN A 185 -8.63 10.10 -16.11
N ASP A 186 -7.85 9.86 -15.06
CA ASP A 186 -6.52 10.48 -14.87
C ASP A 186 -5.53 10.08 -15.99
N GLU A 187 -5.66 8.87 -16.53
CA GLU A 187 -4.87 8.42 -17.69
C GLU A 187 -5.25 9.17 -18.97
N ARG A 188 -6.54 9.37 -19.25
CA ARG A 188 -7.00 10.15 -20.40
C ARG A 188 -6.48 11.59 -20.31
N ASP A 189 -6.60 12.20 -19.13
CA ASP A 189 -6.13 13.55 -18.89
C ASP A 189 -4.60 13.68 -19.07
N THR A 190 -3.87 12.65 -18.64
CA THR A 190 -2.41 12.59 -18.83
C THR A 190 -2.04 12.39 -20.28
N GLN A 191 -2.72 11.50 -21.01
CA GLN A 191 -2.50 11.30 -22.45
C GLN A 191 -2.82 12.56 -23.25
N GLU A 192 -3.89 13.28 -22.92
CA GLU A 192 -4.20 14.56 -23.55
C GLU A 192 -3.12 15.61 -23.30
N LYS A 193 -2.60 15.71 -22.08
CA LYS A 193 -1.49 16.64 -21.75
C LYS A 193 -0.23 16.29 -22.52
N VAL A 194 0.12 15.01 -22.61
CA VAL A 194 1.26 14.54 -23.40
C VAL A 194 1.08 14.82 -24.90
N GLN A 195 -0.10 14.55 -25.46
CA GLN A 195 -0.39 14.87 -26.87
C GLN A 195 -0.32 16.38 -27.14
N LYS A 196 -0.89 17.21 -26.26
CA LYS A 196 -0.81 18.67 -26.36
C LYS A 196 0.64 19.17 -26.30
N ALA A 197 1.45 18.62 -25.41
CA ALA A 197 2.87 18.95 -25.31
C ALA A 197 3.66 18.53 -26.56
N LEU A 198 3.42 17.35 -27.12
CA LEU A 198 4.03 16.88 -28.37
C LEU A 198 3.64 17.75 -29.56
N MET A 199 2.37 18.15 -29.69
CA MET A 199 1.91 19.04 -30.72
C MET A 199 2.55 20.42 -30.60
N GLN A 200 2.71 20.96 -29.39
CA GLN A 200 3.41 22.23 -29.16
C GLN A 200 4.89 22.14 -29.54
N GLN A 201 5.55 21.03 -29.23
CA GLN A 201 6.93 20.79 -29.56
C GLN A 201 7.14 20.67 -31.08
N GLN A 202 6.20 20.04 -31.81
CA GLN A 202 6.22 19.95 -33.25
C GLN A 202 5.98 21.30 -33.92
N LYS A 203 5.08 22.16 -33.38
CA LYS A 203 4.86 23.51 -33.87
C LYS A 203 6.11 24.39 -33.70
N ARG A 204 6.79 24.32 -32.56
CA ARG A 204 8.06 25.03 -32.34
C ARG A 204 9.15 24.61 -33.32
N LYS A 205 9.31 23.30 -33.58
CA LYS A 205 10.29 22.80 -34.56
C LYS A 205 9.98 23.18 -36.01
N LYS A 206 8.72 23.47 -36.35
CA LYS A 206 8.36 23.99 -37.67
C LYS A 206 8.69 25.47 -37.82
N THR A 207 8.41 26.28 -36.79
CA THR A 207 8.75 27.71 -36.79
C THR A 207 10.26 27.97 -36.82
N ASP A 208 11.07 27.10 -36.16
CA ASP A 208 12.54 27.21 -36.13
C ASP A 208 13.21 26.78 -37.47
N LYS A 209 12.45 26.19 -38.42
CA LYS A 209 12.96 25.81 -39.74
C LYS A 209 12.57 26.76 -40.87
N GLU A 210 11.78 27.76 -40.60
CA GLU A 210 11.31 28.76 -41.59
C GLU A 210 12.08 30.10 -41.54
N TRP A 211 13.26 30.08 -40.85
CA TRP A 211 14.21 31.23 -40.87
C TRP A 211 15.56 30.80 -41.44
#